data_2a58459e92b093b15f710357e75bf18f
#
_entry.id   2a58459e92b093b15f710357e75bf18f
#
_cell.length_a   1.000
_cell.length_b   1.000
_cell.length_c   1.000
_cell.angle_alpha   90.00
_cell.angle_beta   90.00
_cell.angle_gamma   90.00
#
_symmetry.space_group_name_H-M   'P 1'
#
loop_
_entity.id
_entity.type
_entity.pdbx_description
1 polymer ?
#
loop_
_entity_poly.entity_id
_entity_poly.type
_entity_poly.pdbx_seq_one_letter_code
_entity_poly.pdbx_strand_id
1 'polypeptide(L)'
;MMLTKDTNKKQLLATMTDEPFQPVRLYYSIPDRSFVIKKLQSLKCMVEVPHEQCWQWLFEAESKSLRFPGGYDDVPKEKRPIILGRISFRNNGGMVLQTNSISRAIEGAKFFGPRFGPKVVAIRVRVVNRCFAADEGDISVLMKTLDKDVTVIDPREAEEEFKRDFAGVRTMEDYNRAAKVRMERKLKNREDVPMVEDFPLAPEEETPNFRDLTITLQLRGIRALEHWKGNTHMTLAAVIVRMVEQNEQFRNK
;
A
#
# COMPACT_ATOMS: atom_id res chain seq x y z
N MET A 1 -24.28 -40.05 9.22
CA MET A 1 -23.93 -39.14 8.12
C MET A 1 -22.85 -38.21 8.67
N MET A 2 -21.57 -38.58 8.46
CA MET A 2 -20.43 -37.80 8.98
C MET A 2 -20.24 -36.60 8.02
N LEU A 3 -20.40 -35.39 8.55
CA LEU A 3 -20.00 -34.17 7.89
C LEU A 3 -18.47 -34.17 7.79
N THR A 4 -17.94 -34.42 6.62
CA THR A 4 -16.54 -34.20 6.29
C THR A 4 -16.25 -32.71 6.44
N LYS A 5 -15.54 -32.35 7.53
CA LYS A 5 -14.91 -31.02 7.64
C LYS A 5 -13.97 -30.87 6.46
N ASP A 6 -14.27 -29.91 5.62
CA ASP A 6 -13.42 -29.46 4.52
C ASP A 6 -12.15 -28.82 5.13
N THR A 7 -11.12 -29.65 5.36
CA THR A 7 -9.89 -29.29 6.10
C THR A 7 -8.85 -28.60 5.22
N ASN A 8 -9.22 -28.10 4.03
CA ASN A 8 -8.25 -27.60 3.04
C ASN A 8 -8.40 -26.10 2.70
N LYS A 9 -9.06 -25.30 3.52
CA LYS A 9 -9.04 -23.84 3.34
C LYS A 9 -7.76 -23.28 3.95
N LYS A 10 -6.79 -22.89 3.08
CA LYS A 10 -5.61 -22.13 3.52
C LYS A 10 -6.05 -20.93 4.35
N GLN A 11 -5.48 -20.79 5.55
CA GLN A 11 -5.74 -19.64 6.42
C GLN A 11 -4.96 -18.44 5.91
N LEU A 12 -5.64 -17.29 5.76
CA LEU A 12 -5.00 -16.03 5.38
C LEU A 12 -4.05 -15.58 6.50
N LEU A 13 -2.81 -15.24 6.13
CA LEU A 13 -1.89 -14.59 7.04
C LEU A 13 -2.34 -13.15 7.27
N ALA A 14 -2.68 -12.85 8.53
CA ALA A 14 -3.04 -11.51 8.97
C ALA A 14 -1.99 -10.95 9.94
N THR A 15 -1.95 -9.63 10.05
CA THR A 15 -1.16 -8.95 11.07
C THR A 15 -1.85 -9.05 12.44
N MET A 16 -1.19 -8.55 13.50
CA MET A 16 -1.77 -8.51 14.86
C MET A 16 -2.96 -7.55 15.01
N THR A 17 -3.24 -6.75 14.01
CA THR A 17 -4.37 -5.81 13.91
C THR A 17 -5.33 -6.19 12.78
N ASP A 18 -5.35 -7.49 12.42
CA ASP A 18 -6.28 -8.17 11.50
C ASP A 18 -6.27 -7.69 10.04
N GLU A 19 -5.23 -6.94 9.62
CA GLU A 19 -5.08 -6.66 8.20
C GLU A 19 -4.40 -7.82 7.48
N PRO A 20 -4.73 -8.09 6.21
CA PRO A 20 -3.98 -9.03 5.38
C PRO A 20 -2.49 -8.67 5.35
N PHE A 21 -1.63 -9.66 5.55
CA PHE A 21 -0.20 -9.46 5.41
C PHE A 21 0.13 -9.22 3.93
N GLN A 22 0.49 -7.99 3.62
CA GLN A 22 0.91 -7.52 2.30
C GLN A 22 2.04 -6.50 2.47
N PRO A 23 3.31 -6.90 2.31
CA PRO A 23 4.44 -6.00 2.48
C PRO A 23 4.40 -4.80 1.54
N VAL A 24 4.69 -3.61 2.09
CA VAL A 24 4.76 -2.35 1.35
C VAL A 24 5.99 -1.56 1.80
N ARG A 25 6.65 -0.89 0.86
CA ARG A 25 7.67 0.15 1.10
C ARG A 25 7.24 1.46 0.47
N LEU A 26 7.24 2.51 1.26
CA LEU A 26 7.13 3.90 0.80
C LEU A 26 8.52 4.52 0.81
N TYR A 27 8.93 5.06 -0.33
CA TYR A 27 10.21 5.75 -0.48
C TYR A 27 9.98 7.24 -0.47
N TYR A 28 10.77 7.94 0.33
CA TYR A 28 10.64 9.38 0.51
C TYR A 28 11.91 10.09 0.04
N SER A 29 11.73 11.20 -0.65
CA SER A 29 12.72 12.26 -0.77
C SER A 29 12.71 13.06 0.52
N ILE A 30 13.87 13.34 1.09
CA ILE A 30 14.02 14.10 2.32
C ILE A 30 15.07 15.20 2.12
N PRO A 31 14.90 16.37 2.73
CA PRO A 31 15.84 17.48 2.57
C PRO A 31 17.18 17.16 3.26
N ASP A 32 17.10 16.53 4.43
CA ASP A 32 18.23 16.20 5.28
C ASP A 32 17.83 15.11 6.28
N ARG A 33 18.74 14.16 6.51
CA ARG A 33 18.55 13.06 7.46
C ARG A 33 18.39 13.57 8.90
N SER A 34 19.16 14.56 9.31
CA SER A 34 19.14 15.09 10.67
C SER A 34 17.80 15.76 10.99
N PHE A 35 17.18 16.42 10.00
CA PHE A 35 15.84 16.97 10.12
C PHE A 35 14.81 15.89 10.46
N VAL A 36 14.82 14.78 9.71
CA VAL A 36 13.87 13.68 9.95
C VAL A 36 14.13 13.02 11.30
N ILE A 37 15.39 12.76 11.65
CA ILE A 37 15.76 12.17 12.95
C ILE A 37 15.21 13.00 14.11
N LYS A 38 15.39 14.33 14.09
CA LYS A 38 14.81 15.22 15.12
C LYS A 38 13.30 15.07 15.25
N LYS A 39 12.59 14.90 14.13
CA LYS A 39 11.14 14.66 14.13
C LYS A 39 10.80 13.29 14.73
N LEU A 40 11.53 12.23 14.36
CA LEU A 40 11.33 10.91 14.93
C LEU A 40 11.59 10.88 16.44
N GLN A 41 12.65 11.52 16.89
CA GLN A 41 12.98 11.65 18.33
C GLN A 41 11.91 12.37 19.14
N SER A 42 11.13 13.24 18.53
CA SER A 42 10.03 13.95 19.21
C SER A 42 8.76 13.12 19.37
N LEU A 43 8.68 11.94 18.76
CA LEU A 43 7.50 11.05 18.80
C LEU A 43 7.73 9.91 19.80
N LYS A 44 6.85 9.77 20.78
CA LYS A 44 6.93 8.68 21.78
C LYS A 44 6.64 7.30 21.20
N CYS A 45 5.95 7.24 20.06
CA CYS A 45 5.70 6.00 19.34
C CYS A 45 6.87 5.55 18.46
N MET A 46 7.99 6.29 18.44
CA MET A 46 9.18 5.95 17.66
C MET A 46 10.33 5.52 18.57
N VAL A 47 10.93 4.36 18.26
CA VAL A 47 12.08 3.83 19.00
C VAL A 47 13.22 3.58 18.03
N GLU A 48 14.38 4.16 18.31
CA GLU A 48 15.60 3.89 17.55
C GLU A 48 16.15 2.49 17.88
N VAL A 49 16.54 1.76 16.86
CA VAL A 49 17.18 0.44 16.97
C VAL A 49 18.55 0.53 16.29
N PRO A 50 19.59 0.99 17.01
CA PRO A 50 20.88 1.34 16.40
C PRO A 50 21.58 0.18 15.69
N HIS A 51 21.49 -1.05 16.23
CA HIS A 51 22.11 -2.24 15.63
C HIS A 51 21.44 -2.68 14.32
N GLU A 52 20.14 -2.31 14.10
CA GLU A 52 19.42 -2.51 12.84
C GLU A 52 19.48 -1.27 11.93
N GLN A 53 20.06 -0.17 12.39
CA GLN A 53 20.11 1.13 11.70
C GLN A 53 18.74 1.62 11.26
N CYS A 54 17.70 1.40 12.07
CA CYS A 54 16.33 1.77 11.78
C CYS A 54 15.61 2.35 13.00
N TRP A 55 14.44 2.91 12.73
CA TRP A 55 13.45 3.34 13.72
C TRP A 55 12.24 2.44 13.63
N GLN A 56 11.80 1.89 14.75
CA GLN A 56 10.56 1.14 14.84
C GLN A 56 9.40 2.09 15.16
N TRP A 57 8.35 1.99 14.38
CA TRP A 57 7.08 2.67 14.60
C TRP A 57 6.16 1.77 15.38
N LEU A 58 5.87 2.13 16.62
CA LEU A 58 5.09 1.32 17.55
C LEU A 58 3.62 1.75 17.56
N PHE A 59 2.70 0.80 17.74
CA PHE A 59 1.28 1.09 17.99
C PHE A 59 1.10 1.52 19.46
N GLU A 60 1.67 2.66 19.81
CA GLU A 60 1.73 3.25 21.15
C GLU A 60 1.59 4.77 21.05
N ALA A 61 1.37 5.44 22.20
CA ALA A 61 1.35 6.89 22.32
C ALA A 61 0.54 7.58 21.20
N GLU A 62 1.16 8.40 20.36
CA GLU A 62 0.50 9.16 19.30
C GLU A 62 -0.15 8.26 18.22
N SER A 63 0.33 7.03 18.07
CA SER A 63 -0.19 6.08 17.08
C SER A 63 -1.44 5.32 17.55
N LYS A 64 -1.81 5.38 18.83
CA LYS A 64 -3.01 4.69 19.36
C LYS A 64 -4.32 5.14 18.70
N SER A 65 -4.35 6.34 18.15
CA SER A 65 -5.51 6.88 17.44
C SER A 65 -5.70 6.33 16.03
N LEU A 66 -4.71 5.58 15.51
CA LEU A 66 -4.81 4.98 14.19
C LEU A 66 -5.85 3.87 14.17
N ARG A 67 -6.53 3.74 13.04
CA ARG A 67 -7.63 2.77 12.89
C ARG A 67 -7.21 1.63 11.98
N PHE A 68 -7.20 0.45 12.58
CA PHE A 68 -7.04 -0.83 11.89
C PHE A 68 -8.29 -1.69 12.13
N PRO A 69 -8.50 -2.79 11.39
CA PRO A 69 -9.60 -3.72 11.65
C PRO A 69 -9.61 -4.21 13.11
N GLY A 70 -8.46 -4.63 13.65
CA GLY A 70 -8.25 -4.87 15.07
C GLY A 70 -7.73 -3.61 15.76
N GLY A 71 -8.42 -3.15 16.80
CA GLY A 71 -8.05 -1.97 17.58
C GLY A 71 -6.85 -2.20 18.50
N TYR A 72 -6.30 -1.12 19.06
CA TYR A 72 -5.21 -1.21 20.04
C TYR A 72 -5.57 -2.10 21.24
N ASP A 73 -6.81 -1.99 21.72
CA ASP A 73 -7.27 -2.71 22.91
C ASP A 73 -7.58 -4.18 22.64
N ASP A 74 -7.81 -4.57 21.39
CA ASP A 74 -8.03 -5.95 20.97
C ASP A 74 -6.75 -6.78 20.99
N VAL A 75 -5.58 -6.11 20.98
CA VAL A 75 -4.28 -6.79 21.06
C VAL A 75 -3.98 -7.22 22.49
N PRO A 76 -3.64 -8.50 22.73
CA PRO A 76 -3.24 -8.98 24.03
C PRO A 76 -2.10 -8.16 24.63
N LYS A 77 -2.19 -7.82 25.93
CA LYS A 77 -1.20 -6.95 26.61
C LYS A 77 0.22 -7.49 26.54
N GLU A 78 0.39 -8.79 26.60
CA GLU A 78 1.69 -9.48 26.52
C GLU A 78 2.34 -9.39 25.13
N LYS A 79 1.58 -9.01 24.10
CA LYS A 79 2.06 -8.82 22.74
C LYS A 79 2.28 -7.34 22.38
N ARG A 80 2.05 -6.45 23.32
CA ARG A 80 2.30 -5.00 23.13
C ARG A 80 3.72 -4.65 23.58
N PRO A 81 4.36 -3.65 22.95
CA PRO A 81 3.87 -2.88 21.80
C PRO A 81 4.00 -3.63 20.49
N ILE A 82 3.06 -3.39 19.56
CA ILE A 82 3.16 -3.90 18.19
C ILE A 82 4.01 -2.95 17.34
N ILE A 83 4.86 -3.51 16.50
CA ILE A 83 5.57 -2.75 15.46
C ILE A 83 4.64 -2.60 14.26
N LEU A 84 4.22 -1.36 13.95
CA LEU A 84 3.43 -1.01 12.78
C LEU A 84 4.27 -0.94 11.51
N GLY A 85 5.52 -0.48 11.64
CA GLY A 85 6.45 -0.35 10.53
C GLY A 85 7.86 -0.01 11.00
N ARG A 86 8.77 0.10 10.03
CA ARG A 86 10.17 0.47 10.27
C ARG A 86 10.58 1.59 9.32
N ILE A 87 11.27 2.59 9.83
CA ILE A 87 11.87 3.67 9.05
C ILE A 87 13.38 3.46 9.01
N SER A 88 13.94 3.46 7.81
CA SER A 88 15.38 3.39 7.57
C SER A 88 15.82 4.48 6.60
N PHE A 89 17.12 4.82 6.62
CA PHE A 89 17.70 5.80 5.72
C PHE A 89 18.58 5.09 4.68
N ARG A 90 18.48 5.55 3.44
CA ARG A 90 19.27 5.01 2.33
C ARG A 90 20.58 5.78 2.16
N ASN A 91 21.58 5.13 1.61
CA ASN A 91 22.89 5.76 1.34
C ASN A 91 22.79 6.93 0.34
N ASN A 92 21.78 6.92 -0.52
CA ASN A 92 21.51 8.01 -1.49
C ASN A 92 20.72 9.19 -0.90
N GLY A 93 20.61 9.29 0.41
CA GLY A 93 19.94 10.41 1.08
C GLY A 93 18.42 10.29 1.21
N GLY A 94 17.81 9.17 0.79
CA GLY A 94 16.37 8.95 0.94
C GLY A 94 15.99 8.25 2.25
N MET A 95 14.68 8.23 2.54
CA MET A 95 14.07 7.51 3.66
C MET A 95 13.11 6.45 3.14
N VAL A 96 12.99 5.35 3.86
CA VAL A 96 12.04 4.26 3.55
C VAL A 96 11.19 3.98 4.78
N LEU A 97 9.87 3.96 4.61
CA LEU A 97 8.93 3.37 5.56
C LEU A 97 8.53 1.99 5.02
N GLN A 98 8.83 0.93 5.76
CA GLN A 98 8.45 -0.44 5.45
C GLN A 98 7.38 -0.92 6.42
N THR A 99 6.29 -1.48 5.90
CA THR A 99 5.15 -1.98 6.67
C THR A 99 4.75 -3.38 6.21
N ASN A 100 3.95 -4.06 7.03
CA ASN A 100 3.52 -5.44 6.79
C ASN A 100 2.12 -5.51 6.15
N SER A 101 1.45 -4.38 5.97
CA SER A 101 0.14 -4.31 5.30
C SER A 101 -0.04 -3.00 4.53
N ILE A 102 -0.92 -3.05 3.56
CA ILE A 102 -1.36 -1.85 2.81
C ILE A 102 -1.98 -0.82 3.74
N SER A 103 -2.83 -1.25 4.67
CA SER A 103 -3.47 -0.33 5.63
C SER A 103 -2.43 0.42 6.48
N ARG A 104 -1.39 -0.27 6.96
CA ARG A 104 -0.31 0.38 7.71
C ARG A 104 0.51 1.34 6.86
N ALA A 105 0.73 1.04 5.58
CA ALA A 105 1.40 1.96 4.67
C ALA A 105 0.59 3.25 4.47
N ILE A 106 -0.72 3.12 4.25
CA ILE A 106 -1.64 4.26 4.11
C ILE A 106 -1.68 5.09 5.39
N GLU A 107 -1.90 4.45 6.53
CA GLU A 107 -1.94 5.14 7.82
C GLU A 107 -0.58 5.75 8.19
N GLY A 108 0.52 5.10 7.82
CA GLY A 108 1.88 5.65 7.99
C GLY A 108 2.10 6.91 7.16
N ALA A 109 1.67 6.91 5.90
CA ALA A 109 1.76 8.11 5.05
C ALA A 109 0.96 9.27 5.66
N LYS A 110 -0.28 9.03 6.08
CA LYS A 110 -1.14 10.02 6.75
C LYS A 110 -0.58 10.49 8.09
N PHE A 111 0.03 9.59 8.87
CA PHE A 111 0.59 9.88 10.17
C PHE A 111 1.86 10.73 10.09
N PHE A 112 2.78 10.34 9.21
CA PHE A 112 4.09 11.00 9.10
C PHE A 112 4.06 12.26 8.23
N GLY A 113 3.23 12.30 7.18
CA GLY A 113 3.19 13.42 6.25
C GLY A 113 3.06 14.79 6.92
N PRO A 114 2.01 15.06 7.70
CA PRO A 114 1.86 16.34 8.41
C PRO A 114 2.98 16.63 9.41
N ARG A 115 3.56 15.58 10.01
CA ARG A 115 4.61 15.70 11.03
C ARG A 115 5.97 16.05 10.45
N PHE A 116 6.28 15.48 9.29
CA PHE A 116 7.53 15.79 8.58
C PHE A 116 7.44 17.09 7.79
N GLY A 117 6.22 17.49 7.39
CA GLY A 117 5.97 18.69 6.61
C GLY A 117 6.29 18.52 5.10
N PRO A 118 6.07 19.56 4.29
CA PRO A 118 6.03 19.46 2.83
C PRO A 118 7.38 19.14 2.16
N LYS A 119 8.49 19.26 2.90
CA LYS A 119 9.83 18.93 2.37
C LYS A 119 10.13 17.43 2.35
N VAL A 120 9.31 16.59 3.00
CA VAL A 120 9.45 15.13 3.02
C VAL A 120 8.34 14.55 2.17
N VAL A 121 8.67 14.14 0.96
CA VAL A 121 7.70 13.74 -0.06
C VAL A 121 7.83 12.27 -0.37
N ALA A 122 6.72 11.54 -0.35
CA ALA A 122 6.68 10.17 -0.84
C ALA A 122 6.80 10.20 -2.38
N ILE A 123 7.83 9.54 -2.91
CA ILE A 123 8.16 9.59 -4.35
C ILE A 123 7.95 8.26 -5.06
N ARG A 124 7.85 7.17 -4.31
CA ARG A 124 7.78 5.84 -4.88
C ARG A 124 7.16 4.85 -3.91
N VAL A 125 6.46 3.86 -4.45
CA VAL A 125 5.88 2.75 -3.69
C VAL A 125 6.36 1.43 -4.27
N ARG A 126 6.74 0.50 -3.38
CA ARG A 126 6.90 -0.90 -3.74
C ARG A 126 5.91 -1.73 -2.94
N VAL A 127 5.16 -2.59 -3.60
CA VAL A 127 4.09 -3.37 -3.00
C VAL A 127 4.08 -4.81 -3.51
N VAL A 128 3.74 -5.75 -2.63
CA VAL A 128 3.47 -7.14 -2.99
C VAL A 128 1.99 -7.29 -3.29
N ASN A 129 1.64 -7.61 -4.54
CA ASN A 129 0.27 -7.70 -5.05
C ASN A 129 -0.39 -9.07 -4.82
N ARG A 130 -0.07 -9.73 -3.70
CA ARG A 130 -0.73 -10.97 -3.26
C ARG A 130 -0.91 -11.04 -1.76
N CYS A 131 -1.82 -11.89 -1.32
CA CYS A 131 -1.91 -12.34 0.05
C CYS A 131 -1.05 -13.59 0.27
N PHE A 132 -0.79 -13.92 1.53
CA PHE A 132 -0.01 -15.07 1.95
C PHE A 132 -0.85 -15.99 2.84
N ALA A 133 -0.54 -17.29 2.82
CA ALA A 133 -1.08 -18.23 3.78
C ALA A 133 -0.28 -18.19 5.09
N ALA A 134 -0.94 -18.51 6.20
CA ALA A 134 -0.32 -18.50 7.52
C ALA A 134 0.81 -19.55 7.67
N ASP A 135 0.81 -20.57 6.82
CA ASP A 135 1.78 -21.65 6.77
C ASP A 135 2.86 -21.48 5.68
N GLU A 136 2.86 -20.37 4.94
CA GLU A 136 3.86 -20.13 3.86
C GLU A 136 5.28 -19.85 4.36
N GLY A 137 5.47 -19.56 5.63
CA GLY A 137 6.78 -19.36 6.24
C GLY A 137 6.86 -18.19 7.20
N ASP A 138 8.06 -17.91 7.67
CA ASP A 138 8.31 -16.83 8.62
C ASP A 138 8.14 -15.45 7.99
N ILE A 139 7.60 -14.50 8.75
CA ILE A 139 7.39 -13.11 8.32
C ILE A 139 8.68 -12.48 7.75
N SER A 140 9.84 -12.78 8.35
CA SER A 140 11.14 -12.27 7.87
C SER A 140 11.50 -12.76 6.47
N VAL A 141 11.08 -13.99 6.11
CA VAL A 141 11.26 -14.56 4.78
C VAL A 141 10.25 -13.97 3.80
N LEU A 142 9.00 -13.85 4.22
CA LEU A 142 7.93 -13.27 3.40
C LEU A 142 8.18 -11.79 3.08
N MET A 143 8.76 -11.03 4.01
CA MET A 143 9.18 -9.64 3.77
C MET A 143 10.23 -9.50 2.67
N LYS A 144 11.08 -10.51 2.45
CA LYS A 144 12.07 -10.52 1.36
C LYS A 144 11.44 -10.63 -0.03
N THR A 145 10.14 -10.97 -0.12
CA THR A 145 9.41 -10.95 -1.40
C THR A 145 9.43 -9.56 -2.03
N LEU A 146 9.48 -8.48 -1.24
CA LEU A 146 9.65 -7.10 -1.75
C LEU A 146 10.90 -6.89 -2.61
N ASP A 147 11.89 -7.77 -2.52
CA ASP A 147 13.16 -7.65 -3.24
C ASP A 147 13.34 -8.75 -4.32
N LYS A 148 12.29 -9.55 -4.57
CA LYS A 148 12.30 -10.62 -5.57
C LYS A 148 11.44 -10.24 -6.76
N ASP A 149 11.95 -10.47 -7.97
CA ASP A 149 11.23 -10.31 -9.25
C ASP A 149 10.45 -9.00 -9.35
N VAL A 150 11.10 -7.90 -8.96
CA VAL A 150 10.51 -6.57 -8.89
C VAL A 150 10.34 -6.00 -10.28
N THR A 151 9.10 -5.76 -10.68
CA THR A 151 8.81 -4.99 -11.90
C THR A 151 8.81 -3.50 -11.54
N VAL A 152 9.76 -2.78 -12.10
CA VAL A 152 9.88 -1.33 -11.92
C VAL A 152 9.11 -0.64 -13.04
N ILE A 153 8.12 0.16 -12.67
CA ILE A 153 7.35 0.96 -13.63
C ILE A 153 8.16 2.23 -13.96
N ASP A 154 8.49 2.40 -15.23
CA ASP A 154 9.12 3.64 -15.71
C ASP A 154 8.06 4.76 -15.73
N PRO A 155 8.30 5.88 -15.00
CA PRO A 155 7.37 7.00 -15.01
C PRO A 155 7.15 7.59 -16.39
N ARG A 156 8.16 7.55 -17.29
CA ARG A 156 8.05 8.07 -18.65
C ARG A 156 7.13 7.22 -19.50
N GLU A 157 7.27 5.89 -19.44
CA GLU A 157 6.38 4.97 -20.16
C GLU A 157 4.93 5.11 -19.70
N ALA A 158 4.72 5.21 -18.38
CA ALA A 158 3.39 5.44 -17.81
C ALA A 158 2.77 6.78 -18.25
N GLU A 159 3.58 7.83 -18.31
CA GLU A 159 3.16 9.16 -18.78
C GLU A 159 2.85 9.14 -20.30
N GLU A 160 3.68 8.49 -21.11
CA GLU A 160 3.45 8.35 -22.54
C GLU A 160 2.19 7.52 -22.84
N GLU A 161 1.97 6.42 -22.10
CA GLU A 161 0.72 5.65 -22.19
C GLU A 161 -0.49 6.54 -21.85
N PHE A 162 -0.41 7.30 -20.76
CA PHE A 162 -1.46 8.23 -20.38
C PHE A 162 -1.71 9.29 -21.45
N LYS A 163 -0.69 9.93 -21.96
CA LYS A 163 -0.81 10.93 -23.02
C LYS A 163 -1.46 10.37 -24.29
N ARG A 164 -1.12 9.14 -24.67
CA ARG A 164 -1.77 8.47 -25.83
C ARG A 164 -3.24 8.21 -25.58
N ASP A 165 -3.57 7.67 -24.42
CA ASP A 165 -4.94 7.28 -24.08
C ASP A 165 -5.87 8.49 -23.92
N PHE A 166 -5.33 9.64 -23.51
CA PHE A 166 -6.08 10.88 -23.28
C PHE A 166 -5.77 11.97 -24.31
N ALA A 167 -5.20 11.61 -25.46
CA ALA A 167 -4.93 12.56 -26.53
C ALA A 167 -6.23 13.22 -27.02
N GLY A 168 -6.22 14.55 -27.10
CA GLY A 168 -7.38 15.34 -27.58
C GLY A 168 -8.53 15.51 -26.59
N VAL A 169 -8.40 15.02 -25.36
CA VAL A 169 -9.38 15.23 -24.28
C VAL A 169 -9.41 16.73 -23.90
N ARG A 170 -10.60 17.33 -23.95
CA ARG A 170 -10.81 18.77 -23.63
C ARG A 170 -11.87 18.98 -22.55
N THR A 171 -12.78 18.03 -22.38
CA THR A 171 -13.89 18.10 -21.44
C THR A 171 -13.87 16.92 -20.49
N MET A 172 -14.61 17.01 -19.37
CA MET A 172 -14.79 15.91 -18.45
C MET A 172 -15.51 14.72 -19.12
N GLU A 173 -16.39 14.98 -20.07
CA GLU A 173 -17.08 13.93 -20.83
C GLU A 173 -16.10 13.16 -21.73
N ASP A 174 -15.22 13.88 -22.44
CA ASP A 174 -14.14 13.25 -23.23
C ASP A 174 -13.21 12.42 -22.33
N TYR A 175 -12.86 12.94 -21.15
CA TYR A 175 -12.05 12.23 -20.18
C TYR A 175 -12.70 10.93 -19.75
N ASN A 176 -13.98 10.97 -19.38
CA ASN A 176 -14.73 9.77 -18.97
C ASN A 176 -14.81 8.74 -20.09
N ARG A 177 -15.00 9.19 -21.33
CA ARG A 177 -15.02 8.31 -22.51
C ARG A 177 -13.66 7.65 -22.74
N ALA A 178 -12.58 8.41 -22.71
CA ALA A 178 -11.21 7.91 -22.86
C ALA A 178 -10.84 6.91 -21.74
N ALA A 179 -11.19 7.24 -20.50
CA ALA A 179 -11.00 6.35 -19.36
C ALA A 179 -11.74 5.02 -19.51
N LYS A 180 -12.99 5.06 -19.98
CA LYS A 180 -13.78 3.86 -20.27
C LYS A 180 -13.12 2.98 -21.34
N VAL A 181 -12.73 3.57 -22.47
CA VAL A 181 -12.04 2.86 -23.56
C VAL A 181 -10.73 2.22 -23.06
N ARG A 182 -9.95 2.96 -22.25
CA ARG A 182 -8.74 2.41 -21.62
C ARG A 182 -9.05 1.20 -20.73
N MET A 183 -10.07 1.29 -19.89
CA MET A 183 -10.45 0.17 -19.02
C MET A 183 -10.92 -1.05 -19.81
N GLU A 184 -11.76 -0.84 -20.84
CA GLU A 184 -12.22 -1.92 -21.72
C GLU A 184 -11.05 -2.63 -22.44
N ARG A 185 -10.05 -1.86 -22.92
CA ARG A 185 -8.82 -2.42 -23.50
C ARG A 185 -8.06 -3.29 -22.51
N LYS A 186 -7.83 -2.77 -21.28
CA LYS A 186 -7.12 -3.51 -20.23
C LYS A 186 -7.86 -4.78 -19.80
N LEU A 187 -9.19 -4.73 -19.71
CA LEU A 187 -10.02 -5.91 -19.45
C LEU A 187 -9.92 -6.95 -20.57
N LYS A 188 -10.04 -6.52 -21.83
CA LYS A 188 -9.94 -7.41 -23.00
C LYS A 188 -8.58 -8.10 -23.09
N ASN A 189 -7.51 -7.35 -22.81
CA ASN A 189 -6.15 -7.88 -22.83
C ASN A 189 -5.78 -8.65 -21.56
N ARG A 190 -6.66 -8.68 -20.56
CA ARG A 190 -6.39 -9.25 -19.23
C ARG A 190 -5.12 -8.69 -18.60
N GLU A 191 -4.84 -7.40 -18.85
CA GLU A 191 -3.71 -6.72 -18.26
C GLU A 191 -3.86 -6.65 -16.74
N ASP A 192 -2.84 -7.10 -16.03
CA ASP A 192 -2.84 -7.10 -14.56
C ASP A 192 -1.51 -6.63 -14.01
N VAL A 193 -1.49 -6.34 -12.71
CA VAL A 193 -0.29 -5.88 -12.02
C VAL A 193 0.65 -7.05 -11.73
N PRO A 194 1.98 -6.84 -11.80
CA PRO A 194 2.97 -7.85 -11.44
C PRO A 194 2.91 -8.20 -9.95
N MET A 195 3.49 -9.34 -9.58
CA MET A 195 3.47 -9.81 -8.18
C MET A 195 4.15 -8.82 -7.25
N VAL A 196 5.28 -8.25 -7.65
CA VAL A 196 5.96 -7.17 -6.92
C VAL A 196 6.14 -5.99 -7.87
N GLU A 197 5.49 -4.91 -7.55
CA GLU A 197 5.47 -3.69 -8.35
C GLU A 197 6.17 -2.56 -7.60
N ASP A 198 6.99 -1.82 -8.32
CA ASP A 198 7.67 -0.61 -7.84
C ASP A 198 7.33 0.53 -8.80
N PHE A 199 6.46 1.44 -8.36
CA PHE A 199 5.93 2.52 -9.20
C PHE A 199 6.15 3.89 -8.58
N PRO A 200 6.36 4.92 -9.42
CA PRO A 200 6.52 6.29 -8.96
C PRO A 200 5.19 6.85 -8.44
N LEU A 201 5.29 7.75 -7.48
CA LEU A 201 4.20 8.64 -7.13
C LEU A 201 4.43 9.97 -7.85
N ALA A 202 3.37 10.51 -8.45
CA ALA A 202 3.46 11.84 -9.08
C ALA A 202 3.85 12.87 -8.01
N PRO A 203 4.87 13.69 -8.24
CA PRO A 203 5.16 14.81 -7.37
C PRO A 203 4.00 15.81 -7.49
N GLU A 204 3.32 16.04 -6.40
CA GLU A 204 2.26 17.03 -6.35
C GLU A 204 2.81 18.40 -6.03
N GLU A 205 2.30 19.38 -6.75
CA GLU A 205 2.86 20.74 -6.75
C GLU A 205 2.72 21.47 -5.40
N GLU A 206 1.78 21.12 -4.51
CA GLU A 206 1.62 21.91 -3.27
C GLU A 206 1.18 21.13 -2.01
N THR A 207 0.57 19.96 -2.10
CA THR A 207 0.19 19.13 -0.93
C THR A 207 0.29 17.64 -1.21
N PRO A 208 0.85 16.82 -0.30
CA PRO A 208 0.91 15.37 -0.50
C PRO A 208 -0.52 14.81 -0.63
N ASN A 209 -0.92 14.43 -1.85
CA ASN A 209 -2.24 13.86 -2.08
C ASN A 209 -2.30 12.40 -1.61
N PHE A 210 -2.38 12.23 -0.31
CA PHE A 210 -2.58 10.91 0.28
C PHE A 210 -3.80 10.19 -0.30
N ARG A 211 -4.70 10.90 -0.98
CA ARG A 211 -5.89 10.32 -1.60
C ARG A 211 -5.50 9.36 -2.72
N ASP A 212 -4.64 9.78 -3.64
CA ASP A 212 -4.24 8.95 -4.79
C ASP A 212 -3.41 7.75 -4.34
N LEU A 213 -2.47 7.95 -3.41
CA LEU A 213 -1.76 6.86 -2.77
C LEU A 213 -2.72 5.87 -2.10
N THR A 214 -3.70 6.39 -1.34
CA THR A 214 -4.70 5.58 -0.63
C THR A 214 -5.51 4.73 -1.62
N ILE A 215 -6.09 5.36 -2.65
CA ILE A 215 -6.90 4.66 -3.66
C ILE A 215 -6.04 3.61 -4.39
N THR A 216 -4.85 3.99 -4.82
CA THR A 216 -3.94 3.12 -5.55
C THR A 216 -3.56 1.86 -4.76
N LEU A 217 -3.28 2.00 -3.48
CA LEU A 217 -2.96 0.86 -2.61
C LEU A 217 -4.20 0.04 -2.25
N GLN A 218 -5.34 0.69 -1.97
CA GLN A 218 -6.59 -0.02 -1.66
C GLN A 218 -7.06 -0.90 -2.82
N LEU A 219 -6.99 -0.42 -4.06
CA LEU A 219 -7.33 -1.21 -5.25
C LEU A 219 -6.48 -2.48 -5.36
N ARG A 220 -5.18 -2.38 -5.08
CA ARG A 220 -4.27 -3.53 -5.06
C ARG A 220 -4.59 -4.52 -3.94
N GLY A 221 -4.93 -4.01 -2.76
CA GLY A 221 -5.38 -4.84 -1.64
C GLY A 221 -6.66 -5.62 -1.97
N ILE A 222 -7.66 -4.95 -2.56
CA ILE A 222 -8.91 -5.59 -2.99
C ILE A 222 -8.61 -6.68 -4.03
N ARG A 223 -7.82 -6.37 -5.06
CA ARG A 223 -7.44 -7.34 -6.08
C ARG A 223 -6.74 -8.56 -5.46
N ALA A 224 -5.77 -8.35 -4.57
CA ALA A 224 -5.04 -9.44 -3.92
C ALA A 224 -5.96 -10.33 -3.07
N LEU A 225 -6.94 -9.75 -2.36
CA LEU A 225 -7.95 -10.48 -1.61
C LEU A 225 -8.91 -11.27 -2.53
N GLU A 226 -9.31 -10.72 -3.67
CA GLU A 226 -10.13 -11.46 -4.64
C GLU A 226 -9.35 -12.67 -5.20
N HIS A 227 -8.08 -12.51 -5.54
CA HIS A 227 -7.23 -13.63 -5.94
C HIS A 227 -7.07 -14.68 -4.85
N TRP A 228 -6.92 -14.26 -3.60
CA TRP A 228 -6.89 -15.17 -2.44
C TRP A 228 -8.17 -15.99 -2.32
N LYS A 229 -9.33 -15.42 -2.61
CA LYS A 229 -10.63 -16.10 -2.62
C LYS A 229 -10.83 -17.02 -3.83
N GLY A 230 -9.87 -17.08 -4.75
CA GLY A 230 -9.93 -17.88 -5.97
C GLY A 230 -10.41 -17.14 -7.22
N ASN A 231 -10.73 -15.85 -7.11
CA ASN A 231 -11.17 -15.01 -8.23
C ASN A 231 -9.96 -14.49 -9.04
N THR A 232 -9.17 -15.40 -9.60
CA THR A 232 -7.89 -15.05 -10.29
C THR A 232 -8.07 -14.26 -11.59
N HIS A 233 -9.30 -14.18 -12.11
CA HIS A 233 -9.65 -13.34 -13.26
C HIS A 233 -9.88 -11.86 -12.88
N MET A 234 -9.93 -11.54 -11.60
CA MET A 234 -10.15 -10.18 -11.11
C MET A 234 -8.87 -9.35 -11.25
N THR A 235 -8.65 -8.76 -12.42
CA THR A 235 -7.53 -7.83 -12.67
C THR A 235 -7.74 -6.50 -11.95
N LEU A 236 -6.71 -5.66 -11.90
CA LEU A 236 -6.84 -4.30 -11.32
C LEU A 236 -7.90 -3.48 -12.06
N ALA A 237 -7.96 -3.58 -13.40
CA ALA A 237 -8.99 -2.91 -14.20
C ALA A 237 -10.41 -3.40 -13.83
N ALA A 238 -10.60 -4.72 -13.62
CA ALA A 238 -11.87 -5.27 -13.19
C ALA A 238 -12.32 -4.76 -11.80
N VAL A 239 -11.39 -4.61 -10.87
CA VAL A 239 -11.67 -4.01 -9.56
C VAL A 239 -12.15 -2.57 -9.70
N ILE A 240 -11.47 -1.76 -10.54
CA ILE A 240 -11.85 -0.36 -10.79
C ILE A 240 -13.26 -0.28 -11.37
N VAL A 241 -13.54 -1.03 -12.43
CA VAL A 241 -14.87 -1.02 -13.09
C VAL A 241 -15.96 -1.39 -12.10
N ARG A 242 -15.78 -2.47 -11.33
CA ARG A 242 -16.74 -2.90 -10.29
C ARG A 242 -17.00 -1.81 -9.25
N MET A 243 -15.97 -1.08 -8.81
CA MET A 243 -16.14 0.00 -7.84
C MET A 243 -16.89 1.20 -8.43
N VAL A 244 -16.66 1.54 -9.69
CA VAL A 244 -17.39 2.61 -10.39
C VAL A 244 -18.87 2.24 -10.51
N GLU A 245 -19.19 1.04 -10.98
CA GLU A 245 -20.57 0.55 -11.10
C GLU A 245 -21.31 0.55 -9.75
N GLN A 246 -20.67 0.11 -8.67
CA GLN A 246 -21.26 0.16 -7.34
C GLN A 246 -21.55 1.59 -6.89
N ASN A 247 -20.67 2.55 -7.14
CA ASN A 247 -20.89 3.94 -6.78
C ASN A 247 -22.02 4.59 -7.60
N GLU A 248 -22.17 4.25 -8.88
CA GLU A 248 -23.29 4.73 -9.70
C GLU A 248 -24.65 4.21 -9.22
N GLN A 249 -24.71 2.95 -8.79
CA GLN A 249 -25.92 2.36 -8.21
C GLN A 249 -26.33 3.03 -6.88
N PHE A 250 -25.38 3.52 -6.09
CA PHE A 250 -25.66 4.26 -4.86
C PHE A 250 -26.12 5.70 -5.10
N ARG A 251 -25.69 6.33 -6.21
CA ARG A 251 -26.10 7.70 -6.57
C ARG A 251 -27.49 7.78 -7.18
N ASN A 252 -27.98 6.66 -7.73
CA ASN A 252 -29.27 6.56 -8.40
C ASN A 252 -30.40 6.05 -7.47
N LYS A 253 -30.09 5.83 -6.19
CA LYS A 253 -31.06 5.52 -5.11
C LYS A 253 -31.27 6.72 -4.20
#